data_9716d4808bd2153043a9eaf97547d257
#
_entry.id   9716d4808bd2153043a9eaf97547d257
#
_cell.length_a   1.000
_cell.length_b   1.000
_cell.length_c   1.000
_cell.angle_alpha   90.00
_cell.angle_beta   90.00
_cell.angle_gamma   90.00
#
_symmetry.space_group_name_H-M   'P 1'
#
loop_
_entity.id
_entity.type
_entity.pdbx_description
1 polymer ?
#
loop_
_entity_poly.entity_id
_entity_poly.type
_entity_poly.pdbx_seq_one_letter_code
_entity_poly.pdbx_strand_id
1 'polypeptide(L)'
;ERLRLELASVLSEYQGASIMVTHDRDEAYQLCDNLMLFSRGRVIAAGKTKDIFNDPGSVEAARLTGCKNISRSEKIDDYGVRALDWDDLELVTEKTETEQVTSIGIRAHDFAPLTDQETDAETENRIPVENPKISEMPFECYVTTQNGLWWKIGKTIHTQNAYGLIPKYVRVAREAILLLKD
;
A
#
# COMPACT_ATOMS: atom_id res chain seq x y z
N GLU A 1 -3.79 15.77 15.57
CA GLU A 1 -4.93 15.75 14.62
C GLU A 1 -5.68 17.08 14.59
N ARG A 2 -6.07 17.64 15.75
CA ARG A 2 -6.76 18.94 15.82
C ARG A 2 -5.97 20.09 15.18
N LEU A 3 -4.67 20.18 15.44
CA LEU A 3 -3.80 21.22 14.87
C LEU A 3 -3.70 21.12 13.35
N ARG A 4 -3.72 19.92 12.77
CA ARG A 4 -3.75 19.73 11.31
C ARG A 4 -5.04 20.26 10.69
N LEU A 5 -6.18 20.03 11.33
CA LEU A 5 -7.47 20.53 10.86
C LEU A 5 -7.52 22.07 10.90
N GLU A 6 -7.00 22.67 11.98
CA GLU A 6 -6.89 24.12 12.11
C GLU A 6 -5.96 24.70 11.04
N LEU A 7 -4.80 24.06 10.78
CA LEU A 7 -3.88 24.49 9.73
C LEU A 7 -4.50 24.34 8.33
N ALA A 8 -5.21 23.24 8.06
CA ALA A 8 -5.93 23.05 6.80
C ALA A 8 -6.95 24.16 6.53
N SER A 9 -7.71 24.57 7.58
CA SER A 9 -8.65 25.69 7.47
C SER A 9 -7.96 27.00 7.14
N VAL A 10 -6.87 27.32 7.82
CA VAL A 10 -6.10 28.55 7.55
C VAL A 10 -5.52 28.55 6.14
N LEU A 11 -4.95 27.41 5.70
CA LEU A 11 -4.39 27.29 4.36
C LEU A 11 -5.45 27.39 3.26
N SER A 12 -6.67 26.90 3.49
CA SER A 12 -7.76 26.99 2.52
C SER A 12 -8.24 28.43 2.26
N GLU A 13 -8.08 29.31 3.23
CA GLU A 13 -8.42 30.74 3.12
C GLU A 13 -7.25 31.60 2.55
N TYR A 14 -6.03 31.03 2.57
CA TYR A 14 -4.85 31.76 2.14
C TYR A 14 -4.75 31.80 0.62
N GLN A 15 -4.74 33.01 0.04
CA GLN A 15 -4.70 33.21 -1.41
C GLN A 15 -3.27 33.21 -2.02
N GLY A 16 -2.25 33.04 -1.19
CA GLY A 16 -0.85 33.02 -1.62
C GLY A 16 -0.32 31.61 -1.87
N ALA A 17 0.90 31.52 -2.41
CA ALA A 17 1.62 30.26 -2.48
C ALA A 17 2.22 29.90 -1.12
N SER A 18 2.09 28.64 -0.70
CA SER A 18 2.70 28.13 0.52
C SER A 18 3.61 26.95 0.19
N ILE A 19 4.71 26.82 0.93
CA ILE A 19 5.61 25.68 0.83
C ILE A 19 5.78 25.10 2.21
N MET A 20 5.54 23.79 2.33
CA MET A 20 5.73 23.03 3.56
C MET A 20 6.82 21.97 3.36
N VAL A 21 7.70 21.81 4.34
CA VAL A 21 8.67 20.73 4.39
C VAL A 21 8.31 19.86 5.57
N THR A 22 8.02 18.59 5.32
CA THR A 22 7.64 17.63 6.36
C THR A 22 8.18 16.24 6.04
N HIS A 23 8.33 15.42 7.05
CA HIS A 23 8.56 13.98 6.92
C HIS A 23 7.30 13.15 7.26
N ASP A 24 6.20 13.82 7.61
CA ASP A 24 4.90 13.21 7.87
C ASP A 24 4.10 13.15 6.56
N ARG A 25 3.94 11.93 6.03
CA ARG A 25 3.20 11.68 4.79
C ARG A 25 1.73 12.04 4.89
N ASP A 26 1.13 11.89 6.09
CA ASP A 26 -0.29 12.17 6.30
C ASP A 26 -0.53 13.68 6.27
N GLU A 27 0.41 14.49 6.79
CA GLU A 27 0.40 15.95 6.63
C GLU A 27 0.53 16.35 5.16
N ALA A 28 1.51 15.79 4.46
CA ALA A 28 1.70 16.07 3.04
C ALA A 28 0.45 15.72 2.22
N TYR A 29 -0.17 14.56 2.48
CA TYR A 29 -1.37 14.12 1.78
C TYR A 29 -2.59 15.02 2.02
N GLN A 30 -2.76 15.51 3.25
CA GLN A 30 -3.92 16.30 3.66
C GLN A 30 -3.81 17.78 3.30
N LEU A 31 -2.59 18.34 3.31
CA LEU A 31 -2.37 19.78 3.26
C LEU A 31 -1.76 20.28 1.95
N CYS A 32 -1.23 19.40 1.11
CA CYS A 32 -0.53 19.79 -0.10
C CYS A 32 -1.23 19.31 -1.36
N ASP A 33 -1.53 20.20 -2.30
CA ASP A 33 -2.04 19.84 -3.63
C ASP A 33 -0.97 19.18 -4.50
N ASN A 34 0.27 19.67 -4.36
CA ASN A 34 1.43 19.15 -5.06
C ASN A 34 2.49 18.69 -4.08
N LEU A 35 3.18 17.64 -4.46
CA LEU A 35 4.20 16.99 -3.67
C LEU A 35 5.50 16.88 -4.45
N MET A 36 6.61 17.04 -3.73
CA MET A 36 7.93 16.75 -4.23
C MET A 36 8.64 15.84 -3.21
N LEU A 37 8.96 14.62 -3.64
CA LEU A 37 9.67 13.65 -2.80
C LEU A 37 11.17 13.79 -2.99
N PHE A 38 11.86 13.91 -1.88
CA PHE A 38 13.32 13.97 -1.85
C PHE A 38 13.91 12.72 -1.24
N SER A 39 14.96 12.21 -1.87
CA SER A 39 15.80 11.19 -1.29
C SER A 39 17.25 11.43 -1.68
N ARG A 40 18.16 11.29 -0.71
CA ARG A 40 19.62 11.46 -0.88
C ARG A 40 19.98 12.76 -1.61
N GLY A 41 19.27 13.85 -1.31
CA GLY A 41 19.51 15.16 -1.92
C GLY A 41 19.01 15.32 -3.37
N ARG A 42 18.20 14.37 -3.87
CA ARG A 42 17.61 14.41 -5.22
C ARG A 42 16.10 14.34 -5.16
N VAL A 43 15.44 14.96 -6.11
CA VAL A 43 14.02 14.79 -6.35
C VAL A 43 13.81 13.45 -7.04
N ILE A 44 12.99 12.58 -6.44
CA ILE A 44 12.68 11.26 -6.99
C ILE A 44 11.27 11.18 -7.56
N ALA A 45 10.37 12.07 -7.15
CA ALA A 45 9.04 12.25 -7.73
C ALA A 45 8.55 13.67 -7.48
N ALA A 46 7.79 14.23 -8.42
CA ALA A 46 7.13 15.52 -8.29
C ALA A 46 5.83 15.55 -9.09
N GLY A 47 4.76 16.09 -8.51
CA GLY A 47 3.46 16.16 -9.17
C GLY A 47 2.34 16.40 -8.18
N LYS A 48 1.10 16.10 -8.60
CA LYS A 48 -0.05 16.17 -7.70
C LYS A 48 0.10 15.12 -6.60
N THR A 49 -0.20 15.53 -5.38
CA THR A 49 -0.05 14.67 -4.20
C THR A 49 -0.77 13.33 -4.35
N LYS A 50 -2.03 13.37 -4.76
CA LYS A 50 -2.84 12.16 -4.92
C LYS A 50 -2.29 11.21 -5.99
N ASP A 51 -1.77 11.77 -7.10
CA ASP A 51 -1.23 10.96 -8.18
C ASP A 51 0.04 10.23 -7.72
N ILE A 52 0.96 10.93 -7.02
CA ILE A 52 2.18 10.33 -6.46
C ILE A 52 1.87 9.26 -5.40
N PHE A 53 0.82 9.46 -4.61
CA PHE A 53 0.41 8.44 -3.64
C PHE A 53 -0.24 7.24 -4.32
N ASN A 54 -0.99 7.43 -5.40
CA ASN A 54 -1.63 6.32 -6.14
C ASN A 54 -0.63 5.55 -6.99
N ASP A 55 0.25 6.26 -7.71
CA ASP A 55 1.28 5.67 -8.56
C ASP A 55 2.64 6.35 -8.29
N PRO A 56 3.41 5.83 -7.32
CA PRO A 56 4.71 6.38 -6.97
C PRO A 56 5.81 6.12 -8.01
N GLY A 57 5.62 5.18 -8.92
CA GLY A 57 6.50 4.85 -10.04
C GLY A 57 7.84 4.21 -9.68
N SER A 58 8.35 4.38 -8.45
CA SER A 58 9.62 3.79 -8.01
C SER A 58 9.52 3.17 -6.61
N VAL A 59 10.40 2.21 -6.31
CA VAL A 59 10.50 1.55 -5.01
C VAL A 59 10.72 2.58 -3.89
N GLU A 60 11.58 3.55 -4.11
CA GLU A 60 11.90 4.55 -3.09
C GLU A 60 10.72 5.49 -2.83
N ALA A 61 10.02 5.95 -3.87
CA ALA A 61 8.82 6.75 -3.72
C ALA A 61 7.66 5.96 -3.07
N ALA A 62 7.50 4.68 -3.41
CA ALA A 62 6.51 3.80 -2.79
C ALA A 62 6.75 3.65 -1.27
N ARG A 63 8.02 3.49 -0.85
CA ARG A 63 8.37 3.45 0.58
C ARG A 63 8.05 4.75 1.30
N LEU A 64 8.40 5.88 0.71
CA LEU A 64 8.13 7.21 1.28
C LEU A 64 6.62 7.49 1.38
N THR A 65 5.83 7.05 0.40
CA THR A 65 4.36 7.17 0.43
C THR A 65 3.68 6.06 1.25
N GLY A 66 4.44 5.18 1.92
CA GLY A 66 3.95 4.26 2.94
C GLY A 66 3.64 2.85 2.47
N CYS A 67 4.04 2.44 1.27
CA CYS A 67 3.99 1.05 0.85
C CYS A 67 5.05 0.25 1.61
N LYS A 68 4.63 -0.78 2.33
CA LYS A 68 5.51 -1.65 3.14
C LYS A 68 5.77 -2.99 2.49
N ASN A 69 4.78 -3.55 1.79
CA ASN A 69 4.97 -4.78 1.06
C ASN A 69 5.53 -4.43 -0.31
N ILE A 70 6.80 -4.68 -0.51
CA ILE A 70 7.50 -4.50 -1.78
C ILE A 70 8.32 -5.74 -2.03
N SER A 71 8.19 -6.30 -3.23
CA SER A 71 8.92 -7.46 -3.71
C SER A 71 9.57 -7.17 -5.05
N ARG A 72 10.72 -7.74 -5.27
CA ARG A 72 11.26 -7.87 -6.63
C ARG A 72 10.28 -8.69 -7.44
N SER A 73 10.18 -8.41 -8.72
CA SER A 73 9.23 -9.11 -9.58
C SER A 73 9.81 -9.45 -10.95
N GLU A 74 9.26 -10.50 -11.53
CA GLU A 74 9.44 -10.88 -12.91
C GLU A 74 8.11 -10.81 -13.65
N LYS A 75 8.14 -10.30 -14.87
CA LYS A 75 6.97 -10.29 -15.75
C LYS A 75 6.72 -11.73 -16.24
N ILE A 76 5.48 -12.21 -16.12
CA ILE A 76 5.02 -13.48 -16.68
C ILE A 76 4.45 -13.25 -18.08
N ASP A 77 3.50 -12.31 -18.19
CA ASP A 77 2.83 -11.90 -19.43
C ASP A 77 2.37 -10.42 -19.33
N ASP A 78 1.46 -9.99 -20.18
CA ASP A 78 0.99 -8.59 -20.19
C ASP A 78 0.17 -8.21 -18.94
N TYR A 79 -0.32 -9.16 -18.18
CA TYR A 79 -1.13 -8.96 -16.98
C TYR A 79 -0.58 -9.67 -15.75
N GLY A 80 0.38 -10.57 -15.92
CA GLY A 80 0.93 -11.42 -14.87
C GLY A 80 2.31 -10.98 -14.40
N VAL A 81 2.50 -10.97 -13.10
CA VAL A 81 3.80 -10.77 -12.45
C VAL A 81 4.02 -11.82 -11.37
N ARG A 82 5.29 -12.20 -11.17
CA ARG A 82 5.73 -13.09 -10.10
C ARG A 82 6.49 -12.30 -9.06
N ALA A 83 6.06 -12.36 -7.81
CA ALA A 83 6.68 -11.69 -6.66
C ALA A 83 7.75 -12.61 -6.05
N LEU A 84 9.01 -12.36 -6.33
CA LEU A 84 10.13 -13.22 -5.96
C LEU A 84 10.41 -13.29 -4.46
N ASP A 85 10.11 -12.22 -3.73
CA ASP A 85 10.35 -12.15 -2.29
C ASP A 85 9.14 -12.62 -1.47
N TRP A 86 8.05 -13.08 -2.13
CA TRP A 86 6.83 -13.60 -1.52
C TRP A 86 6.54 -15.03 -1.96
N ASP A 87 7.57 -15.89 -1.91
CA ASP A 87 7.51 -17.32 -2.29
C ASP A 87 7.00 -17.53 -3.72
N ASP A 88 7.52 -16.70 -4.66
CA ASP A 88 7.15 -16.72 -6.08
C ASP A 88 5.64 -16.57 -6.35
N LEU A 89 4.96 -15.79 -5.51
CA LEU A 89 3.53 -15.53 -5.62
C LEU A 89 3.20 -14.90 -6.99
N GLU A 90 2.34 -15.56 -7.74
CA GLU A 90 1.84 -15.05 -9.01
C GLU A 90 0.62 -14.17 -8.80
N LEU A 91 0.64 -12.97 -9.39
CA LEU A 91 -0.40 -11.96 -9.29
C LEU A 91 -0.80 -11.45 -10.66
N VAL A 92 -2.09 -11.20 -10.82
CA VAL A 92 -2.67 -10.55 -12.00
C VAL A 92 -2.79 -9.07 -11.71
N THR A 93 -2.18 -8.24 -12.56
CA THR A 93 -2.19 -6.77 -12.45
C THR A 93 -3.13 -6.17 -13.50
N GLU A 94 -3.29 -4.86 -13.47
CA GLU A 94 -3.71 -4.16 -14.67
C GLU A 94 -2.70 -4.38 -15.78
N LYS A 95 -2.62 -3.86 -16.85
CA LYS A 95 -1.65 -4.14 -17.89
C LYS A 95 -0.23 -3.75 -17.49
N THR A 96 0.73 -4.69 -17.59
CA THR A 96 2.16 -4.39 -17.42
C THR A 96 2.72 -3.85 -18.75
N GLU A 97 2.60 -2.54 -18.98
CA GLU A 97 3.05 -1.93 -20.24
C GLU A 97 4.57 -1.82 -20.39
N THR A 98 5.34 -2.10 -19.34
CA THR A 98 6.77 -1.82 -19.36
C THR A 98 7.62 -3.05 -19.06
N GLU A 99 8.58 -3.32 -19.96
CA GLU A 99 9.73 -4.21 -19.71
C GLU A 99 10.63 -3.74 -18.54
N GLN A 100 10.32 -2.59 -17.94
CA GLN A 100 11.12 -1.94 -16.91
C GLN A 100 10.57 -2.11 -15.47
N VAL A 101 9.50 -2.88 -15.28
CA VAL A 101 9.00 -3.19 -13.93
C VAL A 101 9.95 -4.20 -13.30
N THR A 102 10.62 -3.79 -12.23
CA THR A 102 11.59 -4.62 -11.48
C THR A 102 11.05 -5.06 -10.13
N SER A 103 10.02 -4.36 -9.66
CA SER A 103 9.43 -4.60 -8.34
C SER A 103 7.93 -4.33 -8.37
N ILE A 104 7.22 -4.95 -7.44
CA ILE A 104 5.80 -4.66 -7.18
C ILE A 104 5.60 -4.25 -5.73
N GLY A 105 4.54 -3.49 -5.50
CA GLY A 105 4.14 -3.08 -4.16
C GLY A 105 2.67 -3.30 -3.88
N ILE A 106 2.31 -3.60 -2.63
CA ILE A 106 0.93 -3.68 -2.15
C ILE A 106 0.84 -2.94 -0.82
N ARG A 107 -0.11 -2.03 -0.69
CA ARG A 107 -0.30 -1.31 0.57
C ARG A 107 -1.01 -2.20 1.59
N ALA A 108 -0.68 -2.02 2.85
CA ALA A 108 -1.21 -2.85 3.94
C ALA A 108 -2.74 -2.78 4.10
N HIS A 109 -3.39 -1.77 3.58
CA HIS A 109 -4.84 -1.59 3.63
C HIS A 109 -5.58 -2.06 2.38
N ASP A 110 -4.86 -2.48 1.33
CA ASP A 110 -5.45 -2.93 0.06
C ASP A 110 -5.82 -4.43 0.07
N PHE A 111 -5.47 -5.13 1.13
CA PHE A 111 -5.88 -6.53 1.30
C PHE A 111 -7.31 -6.60 1.80
N ALA A 112 -8.16 -7.32 1.08
CA ALA A 112 -9.53 -7.63 1.47
C ALA A 112 -9.63 -9.08 1.97
N PRO A 113 -10.23 -9.33 3.16
CA PRO A 113 -10.47 -10.69 3.62
C PRO A 113 -11.47 -11.38 2.70
N LEU A 114 -11.24 -12.67 2.41
CA LEU A 114 -12.21 -13.51 1.72
C LEU A 114 -13.02 -14.31 2.74
N THR A 115 -14.33 -14.32 2.56
CA THR A 115 -15.25 -15.17 3.33
C THR A 115 -15.18 -16.61 2.83
N ASP A 116 -15.62 -17.59 3.64
CA ASP A 116 -15.64 -19.02 3.24
C ASP A 116 -16.49 -19.26 1.98
N GLN A 117 -17.43 -18.36 1.64
CA GLN A 117 -18.26 -18.45 0.43
C GLN A 117 -17.55 -17.91 -0.82
N GLU A 118 -16.52 -17.08 -0.64
CA GLU A 118 -15.74 -16.44 -1.71
C GLU A 118 -14.39 -17.16 -1.97
N THR A 119 -14.17 -18.29 -1.32
CA THR A 119 -12.91 -19.04 -1.41
C THR A 119 -12.81 -19.93 -2.65
N ASP A 120 -13.65 -19.75 -3.66
CA ASP A 120 -13.55 -20.48 -4.91
C ASP A 120 -12.20 -20.24 -5.59
N ALA A 121 -11.66 -21.32 -6.19
CA ALA A 121 -10.33 -21.32 -6.78
C ALA A 121 -10.14 -20.32 -7.94
N GLU A 122 -11.22 -19.75 -8.45
CA GLU A 122 -11.24 -18.78 -9.54
C GLU A 122 -11.06 -17.31 -9.07
N THR A 123 -10.99 -17.05 -7.76
CA THR A 123 -10.78 -15.69 -7.27
C THR A 123 -9.37 -15.23 -7.57
N GLU A 124 -9.21 -14.23 -8.42
CA GLU A 124 -7.92 -13.65 -8.78
C GLU A 124 -7.21 -13.06 -7.57
N ASN A 125 -5.89 -13.12 -7.60
CA ASN A 125 -5.01 -12.58 -6.57
C ASN A 125 -5.37 -13.05 -5.16
N ARG A 126 -5.80 -14.31 -5.04
CA ARG A 126 -6.08 -14.96 -3.78
C ARG A 126 -4.77 -15.39 -3.12
N ILE A 127 -4.54 -14.90 -1.92
CA ILE A 127 -3.32 -15.11 -1.16
C ILE A 127 -3.65 -15.91 0.11
N PRO A 128 -3.04 -17.08 0.32
CA PRO A 128 -3.26 -17.85 1.54
C PRO A 128 -2.64 -17.15 2.75
N VAL A 129 -3.34 -17.25 3.87
CA VAL A 129 -2.87 -16.71 5.16
C VAL A 129 -2.37 -17.88 6.01
N GLU A 130 -1.10 -18.21 5.83
CA GLU A 130 -0.47 -19.32 6.54
C GLU A 130 0.40 -18.83 7.69
N ASN A 131 0.31 -19.52 8.83
CA ASN A 131 1.11 -19.25 10.04
C ASN A 131 1.23 -17.75 10.39
N PRO A 132 0.10 -17.00 10.48
CA PRO A 132 0.14 -15.57 10.66
C PRO A 132 0.72 -15.19 12.02
N LYS A 133 1.62 -14.22 12.03
CA LYS A 133 2.06 -13.53 13.24
C LYS A 133 1.19 -12.30 13.43
N ILE A 134 0.60 -12.18 14.63
CA ILE A 134 -0.30 -11.07 14.94
C ILE A 134 0.36 -10.15 15.94
N SER A 135 0.39 -8.86 15.61
CA SER A 135 0.75 -7.78 16.52
C SER A 135 -0.49 -6.93 16.79
N GLU A 136 -0.97 -7.00 18.02
CA GLU A 136 -2.20 -6.35 18.43
C GLU A 136 -1.93 -4.92 18.90
N MET A 137 -2.68 -3.96 18.35
CA MET A 137 -2.71 -2.56 18.75
C MET A 137 -4.10 -2.20 19.28
N PRO A 138 -4.31 -1.04 19.95
CA PRO A 138 -5.61 -0.70 20.53
C PRO A 138 -6.79 -0.73 19.57
N PHE A 139 -6.61 -0.28 18.33
CA PHE A 139 -7.69 -0.12 17.35
C PHE A 139 -7.51 -0.96 16.09
N GLU A 140 -6.39 -1.64 15.96
CA GLU A 140 -6.02 -2.41 14.77
C GLU A 140 -5.11 -3.59 15.13
N CYS A 141 -5.06 -4.57 14.24
CA CYS A 141 -4.10 -5.66 14.29
C CYS A 141 -3.23 -5.63 13.04
N TYR A 142 -1.95 -5.82 13.23
CA TYR A 142 -1.01 -6.06 12.14
C TYR A 142 -0.81 -7.56 12.01
N VAL A 143 -1.01 -8.06 10.81
CA VAL A 143 -0.84 -9.47 10.49
C VAL A 143 0.31 -9.61 9.50
N THR A 144 1.23 -10.51 9.79
CA THR A 144 2.33 -10.85 8.89
C THR A 144 2.23 -12.33 8.56
N THR A 145 2.18 -12.66 7.27
CA THR A 145 2.17 -14.04 6.78
C THR A 145 3.58 -14.65 6.79
N GLN A 146 3.66 -15.95 6.58
CA GLN A 146 4.93 -16.68 6.50
C GLN A 146 5.83 -16.13 5.39
N ASN A 147 5.27 -15.79 4.23
CA ASN A 147 5.99 -15.19 3.09
C ASN A 147 6.29 -13.70 3.26
N GLY A 148 6.08 -13.12 4.46
CA GLY A 148 6.47 -11.74 4.78
C GLY A 148 5.47 -10.68 4.37
N LEU A 149 4.34 -11.02 3.76
CA LEU A 149 3.27 -10.06 3.48
C LEU A 149 2.68 -9.53 4.79
N TRP A 150 2.49 -8.25 4.81
CA TRP A 150 2.03 -7.54 5.98
C TRP A 150 0.77 -6.72 5.67
N TRP A 151 -0.30 -6.92 6.43
CA TRP A 151 -1.53 -6.15 6.28
C TRP A 151 -2.11 -5.71 7.62
N LYS A 152 -3.10 -4.87 7.54
CA LYS A 152 -3.74 -4.21 8.65
C LYS A 152 -5.23 -4.54 8.70
N ILE A 153 -5.70 -4.98 9.85
CA ILE A 153 -7.12 -5.23 10.11
C ILE A 153 -7.59 -4.25 11.18
N GLY A 154 -8.65 -3.49 10.87
CA GLY A 154 -9.33 -2.65 11.87
C GLY A 154 -10.08 -3.52 12.89
N LYS A 155 -9.96 -3.18 14.17
CA LYS A 155 -10.76 -3.80 15.23
C LYS A 155 -12.13 -3.14 15.31
N THR A 156 -13.19 -3.96 15.35
CA THR A 156 -14.49 -3.50 15.80
C THR A 156 -14.58 -3.62 17.33
N ILE A 157 -15.33 -2.74 17.98
CA ILE A 157 -15.47 -2.65 19.46
C ILE A 157 -15.88 -4.00 20.11
N HIS A 158 -16.47 -4.90 19.35
CA HIS A 158 -16.94 -6.21 19.82
C HIS A 158 -15.98 -7.39 19.53
N THR A 159 -14.82 -7.14 18.97
CA THR A 159 -13.88 -8.20 18.62
C THR A 159 -12.97 -8.49 19.81
N GLN A 160 -13.34 -9.50 20.60
CA GLN A 160 -12.57 -9.91 21.78
C GLN A 160 -11.35 -10.78 21.47
N ASN A 161 -11.20 -11.25 20.21
CA ASN A 161 -10.11 -12.13 19.83
C ASN A 161 -9.61 -11.79 18.42
N ALA A 162 -8.39 -11.28 18.32
CA ALA A 162 -7.73 -10.95 17.05
C ALA A 162 -7.60 -12.18 16.13
N TYR A 163 -7.42 -13.38 16.69
CA TYR A 163 -7.30 -14.61 15.92
C TYR A 163 -8.58 -15.03 15.20
N GLY A 164 -9.76 -14.70 15.75
CA GLY A 164 -11.05 -14.96 15.11
C GLY A 164 -11.37 -14.06 13.91
N LEU A 165 -10.55 -13.03 13.68
CA LEU A 165 -10.70 -12.10 12.55
C LEU A 165 -9.86 -12.46 11.34
N ILE A 166 -8.93 -13.41 11.49
CA ILE A 166 -8.00 -13.73 10.42
C ILE A 166 -8.67 -14.68 9.45
N PRO A 167 -8.85 -14.26 8.20
CA PRO A 167 -9.39 -15.12 7.17
C PRO A 167 -8.36 -16.17 6.76
N LYS A 168 -8.80 -17.25 6.13
CA LYS A 168 -7.91 -18.23 5.50
C LYS A 168 -7.20 -17.68 4.27
N TYR A 169 -7.84 -16.74 3.61
CA TYR A 169 -7.35 -16.10 2.39
C TYR A 169 -7.66 -14.60 2.42
N VAL A 170 -6.77 -13.84 1.84
CA VAL A 170 -7.00 -12.44 1.46
C VAL A 170 -6.88 -12.31 -0.05
N ARG A 171 -7.45 -11.25 -0.60
CA ARG A 171 -7.25 -10.89 -2.00
C ARG A 171 -6.74 -9.47 -2.12
N VAL A 172 -6.12 -9.17 -3.25
CA VAL A 172 -5.77 -7.81 -3.64
C VAL A 172 -6.35 -7.52 -5.02
N ALA A 173 -6.92 -6.34 -5.21
CA ALA A 173 -7.44 -5.91 -6.50
C ALA A 173 -6.29 -5.63 -7.47
N ARG A 174 -6.49 -5.83 -8.78
CA ARG A 174 -5.45 -5.62 -9.81
C ARG A 174 -4.87 -4.21 -9.76
N GLU A 175 -5.74 -3.21 -9.63
CA GLU A 175 -5.43 -1.79 -9.56
C GLU A 175 -4.69 -1.37 -8.29
N ALA A 176 -4.70 -2.19 -7.25
CA ALA A 176 -3.99 -1.95 -6.00
C ALA A 176 -2.54 -2.46 -6.01
N ILE A 177 -2.14 -3.17 -7.06
CA ILE A 177 -0.78 -3.66 -7.23
C ILE A 177 0.05 -2.59 -7.92
N LEU A 178 0.95 -1.97 -7.18
CA LEU A 178 1.87 -0.95 -7.68
C LEU A 178 2.96 -1.60 -8.53
N LEU A 179 3.15 -1.11 -9.75
CA LEU A 179 4.23 -1.52 -10.64
C LEU A 179 5.40 -0.53 -10.49
N LEU A 180 6.54 -1.00 -9.98
CA LEU A 180 7.63 -0.14 -9.54
C LEU A 180 8.89 -0.38 -10.36
N LYS A 181 9.68 0.70 -10.52
CA LYS A 181 11.02 0.68 -11.12
C LYS A 181 12.06 0.96 -10.03
N ASP A 182 13.24 0.40 -10.17
CA ASP A 182 14.39 0.72 -9.32
C ASP A 182 15.13 1.97 -9.82
#